data_3ca1e4f4a9582fd6ac38db1732e7fcfb
#
_entry.id   3ca1e4f4a9582fd6ac38db1732e7fcfb
#
_cell.length_a   1.000
_cell.length_b   1.000
_cell.length_c   1.000
_cell.angle_alpha   90.00
_cell.angle_beta   90.00
_cell.angle_gamma   90.00
#
_symmetry.space_group_name_H-M   'P 1'
#
loop_
_entity.id
_entity.type
_entity.pdbx_description
1 polymer ?
#
loop_
_entity_poly.entity_id
_entity_poly.type
_entity_poly.pdbx_seq_one_letter_code
_entity_poly.pdbx_strand_id
1 'polypeptide(L)'
;MSSFNKVIIIGNIVRDIELRYTKNQTAVTDIGVAVNDKRKNGDEWIEETTFVDVTLWGRTAEVASEYLKKGSQVMVEGRLKQDSWTQDGNKRTKLKVVGEKLVMLGKRSSQDPYSEPGQNQQPVTAGAEEEVPF
;
A
#
# COMPACT_ATOMS: atom_id res chain seq x y z
N MET A 1 21.08 12.94 -19.61
CA MET A 1 19.69 13.24 -19.19
C MET A 1 19.46 12.77 -17.78
N SER A 2 18.87 13.61 -16.99
CA SER A 2 18.58 13.27 -15.59
C SER A 2 17.09 13.07 -15.42
N SER A 3 16.72 12.06 -14.64
CA SER A 3 15.32 11.82 -14.33
C SER A 3 15.19 11.30 -12.92
N PHE A 4 14.02 11.49 -12.35
CA PHE A 4 13.74 11.00 -11.02
C PHE A 4 12.29 10.55 -11.00
N ASN A 5 12.08 9.37 -10.44
CA ASN A 5 10.75 8.76 -10.43
C ASN A 5 10.56 8.01 -9.12
N LYS A 6 9.74 8.56 -8.26
CA LYS A 6 9.52 7.94 -6.96
C LYS A 6 8.11 8.23 -6.50
N VAL A 7 7.46 7.19 -5.97
CA VAL A 7 6.10 7.29 -5.47
C VAL A 7 6.09 6.67 -4.07
N ILE A 8 5.49 7.37 -3.13
CA ILE A 8 5.29 6.85 -1.78
C ILE A 8 3.82 7.08 -1.45
N ILE A 9 3.12 5.99 -1.12
CA ILE A 9 1.71 6.11 -0.76
C ILE A 9 1.42 5.30 0.50
N ILE A 10 0.44 5.75 1.24
CA ILE A 10 -0.08 5.02 2.40
C ILE A 10 -1.57 4.88 2.16
N GLY A 11 -2.05 3.67 2.27
CA GLY A 11 -3.47 3.43 2.08
C GLY A 11 -3.84 2.03 2.51
N ASN A 12 -5.06 1.64 2.16
CA ASN A 12 -5.59 0.35 2.55
C ASN A 12 -5.79 -0.53 1.32
N ILE A 13 -5.53 -1.82 1.50
CA ILE A 13 -5.70 -2.78 0.43
C ILE A 13 -7.19 -3.02 0.24
N VAL A 14 -7.65 -2.93 -1.02
CA VAL A 14 -9.08 -2.97 -1.30
C VAL A 14 -9.56 -4.27 -1.92
N ARG A 15 -8.65 -5.19 -2.21
CA ARG A 15 -9.05 -6.48 -2.73
C ARG A 15 -8.08 -7.54 -2.24
N ASP A 16 -8.50 -8.80 -2.37
CA ASP A 16 -7.65 -9.91 -1.95
C ASP A 16 -6.40 -9.98 -2.80
N ILE A 17 -5.33 -10.45 -2.19
CA ILE A 17 -4.03 -10.55 -2.84
C ILE A 17 -3.87 -11.95 -3.40
N GLU A 18 -3.60 -12.04 -4.70
CA GLU A 18 -3.37 -13.31 -5.36
C GLU A 18 -1.94 -13.36 -5.84
N LEU A 19 -1.21 -14.33 -5.36
CA LEU A 19 0.18 -14.52 -5.76
C LEU A 19 0.23 -15.44 -6.98
N ARG A 20 1.02 -15.04 -7.96
CA ARG A 20 1.24 -15.88 -9.13
C ARG A 20 2.72 -15.87 -9.45
N TYR A 21 3.11 -16.79 -10.31
CA TYR A 21 4.51 -16.94 -10.68
C TYR A 21 4.67 -16.81 -12.17
N THR A 22 5.75 -16.13 -12.59
CA THR A 22 6.05 -16.01 -14.02
C THR A 22 6.71 -17.28 -14.51
N LYS A 23 7.01 -17.32 -15.81
CA LYS A 23 7.69 -18.47 -16.40
C LYS A 23 9.05 -18.71 -15.76
N ASN A 24 9.67 -17.65 -15.26
CA ASN A 24 10.95 -17.77 -14.59
C ASN A 24 10.79 -18.06 -13.12
N GLN A 25 9.56 -18.38 -12.69
CA GLN A 25 9.25 -18.68 -11.30
C GLN A 25 9.49 -17.52 -10.36
N THR A 26 9.32 -16.31 -10.85
CA THR A 26 9.39 -15.11 -10.04
C THR A 26 8.00 -14.78 -9.54
N ALA A 27 7.87 -14.57 -8.24
CA ALA A 27 6.59 -14.23 -7.66
C ALA A 27 6.17 -12.83 -8.11
N VAL A 28 4.90 -12.66 -8.38
CA VAL A 28 4.35 -11.36 -8.74
C VAL A 28 2.91 -11.29 -8.27
N THR A 29 2.51 -10.10 -7.83
CA THR A 29 1.13 -9.87 -7.47
C THR A 29 0.79 -8.42 -7.73
N ASP A 30 -0.48 -8.17 -8.05
CA ASP A 30 -1.00 -6.82 -8.20
C ASP A 30 -1.95 -6.55 -7.05
N ILE A 31 -1.72 -5.47 -6.33
CA ILE A 31 -2.60 -5.09 -5.23
C ILE A 31 -3.26 -3.76 -5.56
N GLY A 32 -4.46 -3.59 -5.04
CA GLY A 32 -5.15 -2.32 -5.15
C GLY A 32 -5.09 -1.60 -3.82
N VAL A 33 -4.64 -0.35 -3.85
CA VAL A 33 -4.49 0.45 -2.64
C VAL A 33 -5.39 1.68 -2.76
N ALA A 34 -6.20 1.90 -1.75
CA ALA A 34 -7.07 3.08 -1.70
C ALA A 34 -6.40 4.12 -0.82
N VAL A 35 -6.14 5.28 -1.40
CA VAL A 35 -5.53 6.40 -0.68
C VAL A 35 -6.61 7.44 -0.47
N ASN A 36 -6.89 7.75 0.77
CA ASN A 36 -7.95 8.70 1.12
C ASN A 36 -7.35 10.06 1.41
N ASP A 37 -7.90 11.06 0.77
CA ASP A 37 -7.50 12.43 0.96
C ASP A 37 -8.70 13.27 1.35
N LYS A 38 -8.44 14.34 2.06
CA LYS A 38 -9.46 15.32 2.37
C LYS A 38 -9.05 16.66 1.82
N ARG A 39 -9.99 17.35 1.23
CA ARG A 39 -9.74 18.71 0.80
C ARG A 39 -10.89 19.59 1.25
N LYS A 40 -10.58 20.85 1.41
CA LYS A 40 -11.57 21.79 1.86
C LYS A 40 -12.21 22.48 0.66
N ASN A 41 -13.51 22.52 0.66
CA ASN A 41 -14.25 23.19 -0.39
C ASN A 41 -15.23 24.14 0.29
N GLY A 42 -14.84 25.42 0.35
CA GLY A 42 -15.61 26.37 1.12
C GLY A 42 -15.51 26.04 2.60
N ASP A 43 -16.64 25.84 3.24
CA ASP A 43 -16.67 25.48 4.65
C ASP A 43 -16.79 23.98 4.87
N GLU A 44 -16.77 23.21 3.81
CA GLU A 44 -16.98 21.77 3.91
C GLU A 44 -15.69 21.01 3.61
N TRP A 45 -15.53 19.88 4.29
CA TRP A 45 -14.47 18.94 3.98
C TRP A 45 -15.01 17.86 3.09
N ILE A 46 -14.32 17.66 1.97
CA ILE A 46 -14.70 16.62 1.01
C ILE A 46 -13.64 15.54 1.06
N GLU A 47 -14.10 14.31 1.18
CA GLU A 47 -13.21 13.17 1.18
C GLU A 47 -13.14 12.58 -0.22
N GLU A 48 -11.91 12.35 -0.69
CA GLU A 48 -11.68 11.77 -2.01
C GLU A 48 -10.82 10.53 -1.86
N THR A 49 -11.13 9.52 -2.64
CA THR A 49 -10.36 8.28 -2.61
C THR A 49 -9.72 8.07 -3.98
N THR A 50 -8.42 7.83 -3.97
CA THR A 50 -7.68 7.50 -5.18
C THR A 50 -7.31 6.03 -5.12
N PHE A 51 -7.64 5.28 -6.16
CA PHE A 51 -7.29 3.87 -6.23
C PHE A 51 -6.04 3.70 -7.08
N VAL A 52 -5.06 3.03 -6.52
CA VAL A 52 -3.76 2.87 -7.16
C VAL A 52 -3.48 1.38 -7.32
N ASP A 53 -3.12 0.97 -8.52
CA ASP A 53 -2.67 -0.39 -8.74
C ASP A 53 -1.17 -0.46 -8.51
N VAL A 54 -0.74 -1.39 -7.70
CA VAL A 54 0.66 -1.58 -7.36
C VAL A 54 1.05 -3.02 -7.72
N THR A 55 2.11 -3.15 -8.49
CA THR A 55 2.65 -4.46 -8.83
C THR A 55 3.86 -4.73 -7.94
N LEU A 56 3.87 -5.89 -7.31
CA LEU A 56 4.97 -6.30 -6.43
C LEU A 56 5.62 -7.53 -7.03
N TRP A 57 6.94 -7.60 -6.90
CA TRP A 57 7.73 -8.67 -7.48
C TRP A 57 8.58 -9.36 -6.44
N GLY A 58 8.85 -10.64 -6.67
CA GLY A 58 9.80 -11.39 -5.88
C GLY A 58 9.42 -11.50 -4.43
N ARG A 59 10.39 -11.29 -3.57
CA ARG A 59 10.16 -11.44 -2.14
C ARG A 59 9.10 -10.49 -1.62
N THR A 60 9.04 -9.29 -2.15
CA THR A 60 8.02 -8.34 -1.74
C THR A 60 6.63 -8.86 -2.02
N ALA A 61 6.44 -9.51 -3.18
CA ALA A 61 5.16 -10.11 -3.53
C ALA A 61 4.82 -11.24 -2.57
N GLU A 62 5.81 -12.09 -2.26
CA GLU A 62 5.58 -13.20 -1.34
C GLU A 62 5.19 -12.72 0.04
N VAL A 63 5.89 -11.71 0.55
CA VAL A 63 5.59 -11.16 1.86
C VAL A 63 4.19 -10.57 1.88
N ALA A 64 3.83 -9.85 0.82
CA ALA A 64 2.51 -9.24 0.76
C ALA A 64 1.41 -10.31 0.79
N SER A 65 1.58 -11.38 0.02
CA SER A 65 0.55 -12.40 -0.03
C SER A 65 0.44 -13.17 1.28
N GLU A 66 1.54 -13.24 2.02
CA GLU A 66 1.56 -13.99 3.28
C GLU A 66 0.97 -13.21 4.44
N TYR A 67 1.24 -11.91 4.51
CA TYR A 67 0.91 -11.12 5.69
C TYR A 67 -0.19 -10.09 5.48
N LEU A 68 -0.53 -9.78 4.26
CA LEU A 68 -1.50 -8.73 3.97
C LEU A 68 -2.79 -9.30 3.43
N LYS A 69 -3.87 -8.61 3.67
CA LYS A 69 -5.16 -9.00 3.17
C LYS A 69 -5.98 -7.75 2.91
N LYS A 70 -7.15 -7.93 2.36
CA LYS A 70 -8.09 -6.85 2.15
C LYS A 70 -8.32 -6.11 3.46
N GLY A 71 -8.17 -4.80 3.43
CA GLY A 71 -8.33 -3.96 4.62
C GLY A 71 -7.04 -3.61 5.32
N SER A 72 -5.94 -4.28 5.01
CA SER A 72 -4.65 -3.97 5.64
C SER A 72 -4.16 -2.60 5.22
N GLN A 73 -3.55 -1.89 6.17
CA GLN A 73 -2.94 -0.60 5.88
C GLN A 73 -1.47 -0.80 5.57
N VAL A 74 -1.02 -0.19 4.48
CA VAL A 74 0.36 -0.36 4.04
C VAL A 74 0.92 0.95 3.53
N MET A 75 2.25 1.05 3.59
CA MET A 75 2.98 2.09 2.89
C MET A 75 3.76 1.42 1.78
N VAL A 76 3.60 1.94 0.57
CA VAL A 76 4.30 1.42 -0.60
C VAL A 76 5.23 2.50 -1.12
N GLU A 77 6.46 2.12 -1.31
CA GLU A 77 7.45 2.99 -1.93
C GLU A 77 7.89 2.34 -3.22
N GLY A 78 7.83 3.07 -4.31
CA GLY A 78 8.21 2.52 -5.60
C GLY A 78 8.32 3.61 -6.65
N ARG A 79 7.98 3.25 -7.86
CA ARG A 79 8.06 4.19 -8.98
C ARG A 79 6.87 4.02 -9.90
N LEU A 80 6.57 5.07 -10.62
CA LEU A 80 5.52 5.02 -11.64
C LEU A 80 6.02 4.25 -12.85
N LYS A 81 5.15 3.46 -13.42
CA LYS A 81 5.45 2.77 -14.65
C LYS A 81 4.22 2.82 -15.54
N GLN A 82 4.45 3.04 -16.81
CA GLN A 82 3.38 3.02 -17.79
C GLN A 82 3.45 1.70 -18.56
N ASP A 83 2.33 0.98 -18.52
CA ASP A 83 2.18 -0.22 -19.30
C ASP A 83 1.44 0.12 -20.59
N SER A 84 1.85 -0.48 -21.68
CA SER A 84 1.20 -0.31 -22.96
C SER A 84 0.87 -1.67 -23.54
N TRP A 85 -0.30 -1.76 -24.14
CA TRP A 85 -0.69 -3.00 -24.84
C TRP A 85 -1.64 -2.64 -25.95
N THR A 86 -1.87 -3.59 -26.83
CA THR A 86 -2.81 -3.40 -27.94
C THR A 86 -4.06 -4.22 -27.66
N GLN A 87 -5.21 -3.59 -27.73
CA GLN A 87 -6.48 -4.24 -27.53
C GLN A 87 -7.42 -3.84 -28.65
N ASP A 88 -7.93 -4.83 -29.37
CA ASP A 88 -8.85 -4.58 -30.48
C ASP A 88 -8.28 -3.60 -31.51
N GLY A 89 -6.97 -3.69 -31.77
CA GLY A 89 -6.32 -2.80 -32.71
C GLY A 89 -5.99 -1.44 -32.19
N ASN A 90 -6.34 -1.15 -30.96
CA ASN A 90 -6.10 0.14 -30.34
C ASN A 90 -5.02 0.03 -29.28
N LYS A 91 -4.14 1.03 -29.27
CA LYS A 91 -3.11 1.08 -28.24
C LYS A 91 -3.70 1.60 -26.94
N ARG A 92 -3.48 0.87 -25.87
CA ARG A 92 -3.92 1.25 -24.53
C ARG A 92 -2.73 1.45 -23.63
N THR A 93 -2.86 2.39 -22.70
CA THR A 93 -1.82 2.63 -21.72
C THR A 93 -2.44 2.76 -20.35
N LYS A 94 -1.65 2.47 -19.35
CA LYS A 94 -2.10 2.56 -17.96
C LYS A 94 -0.91 2.89 -17.10
N LEU A 95 -1.08 3.83 -16.17
CA LEU A 95 -0.07 4.12 -15.17
C LEU A 95 -0.31 3.25 -13.95
N LYS A 96 0.76 2.75 -13.40
CA LYS A 96 0.71 1.97 -12.17
C LYS A 96 1.98 2.21 -11.39
N VAL A 97 2.04 1.68 -10.18
CA VAL A 97 3.22 1.78 -9.32
C VAL A 97 3.87 0.42 -9.27
N VAL A 98 5.18 0.38 -9.49
CA VAL A 98 5.95 -0.83 -9.22
C VAL A 98 6.50 -0.65 -7.82
N GLY A 99 6.04 -1.48 -6.89
CA GLY A 99 6.44 -1.37 -5.50
C GLY A 99 7.82 -1.95 -5.28
N GLU A 100 8.68 -1.18 -4.68
CA GLU A 100 10.04 -1.61 -4.39
C GLU A 100 10.21 -1.91 -2.92
N LYS A 101 9.46 -1.22 -2.07
CA LYS A 101 9.50 -1.43 -0.64
C LYS A 101 8.10 -1.36 -0.08
N LEU A 102 7.80 -2.29 0.80
CA LEU A 102 6.49 -2.39 1.40
C LEU A 102 6.64 -2.37 2.90
N VAL A 103 5.92 -1.48 3.57
CA VAL A 103 5.92 -1.41 5.01
C VAL A 103 4.51 -1.65 5.51
N MET A 104 4.35 -2.64 6.35
CA MET A 104 3.06 -2.96 6.93
C MET A 104 2.83 -2.06 8.13
N LEU A 105 1.78 -1.27 8.06
CA LEU A 105 1.49 -0.30 9.11
C LEU A 105 0.42 -0.87 10.03
N GLY A 106 0.71 -1.85 10.65
CA GLY A 106 -0.16 -2.61 11.44
C GLY A 106 -1.33 -1.91 11.98
N LYS A 107 -2.30 -2.38 12.07
CA LYS A 107 -3.30 -1.82 12.58
C LYS A 107 -3.82 -2.39 13.71
N ARG A 108 -3.77 -2.27 14.14
CA ARG A 108 -4.07 -2.77 15.06
C ARG A 108 -5.25 -3.05 15.20
N SER A 109 -5.64 -3.49 14.98
CA SER A 109 -6.62 -3.71 14.95
C SER A 109 -7.21 -4.05 15.80
N SER A 110 -7.67 -3.91 15.88
CA SER A 110 -8.23 -4.22 16.75
C SER A 110 -8.12 -5.44 17.18
N GLN A 111 -7.67 -6.01 17.00
CA GLN A 111 -7.37 -7.01 17.46
C GLN A 111 -6.37 -7.25 17.91
N ASP A 112 -6.03 -6.78 17.99
CA ASP A 112 -4.94 -6.89 18.41
C ASP A 112 -4.60 -7.11 19.34
N PRO A 113 -4.59 -7.60 19.63
CA PRO A 113 -4.28 -7.62 20.64
C PRO A 113 -3.38 -7.45 21.36
N TYR A 114 -3.24 -7.47 21.32
CA TYR A 114 -2.45 -7.15 21.92
C TYR A 114 -2.15 -6.45 22.19
N SER A 115 -2.50 -6.31 22.17
CA SER A 115 -2.24 -5.50 22.42
C SER A 115 -2.06 -5.03 23.07
N GLU A 116 -2.20 -5.12 23.29
CA GLU A 116 -1.99 -4.67 23.99
C GLU A 116 -1.57 -4.40 24.64
N PRO A 117 -1.54 -4.56 25.01
CA PRO A 117 -1.03 -4.12 25.68
C PRO A 117 -0.59 -3.69 26.06
N GLY A 118 -0.70 -3.89 26.17
CA GLY A 118 -0.25 -3.44 26.63
C GLY A 118 -0.02 -2.91 26.79
N GLN A 119 -0.16 -3.12 26.91
CA GLN A 119 0.09 -2.63 27.19
C GLN A 119 0.37 -2.00 27.39
N ASN A 120 0.11 -2.24 27.67
CA ASN A 120 0.49 -1.68 27.97
C ASN A 120 0.75 -0.97 28.12
N GLN A 121 0.67 -0.94 28.32
CA GLN A 121 1.00 -0.32 28.55
C GLN A 121 1.26 0.48 28.64
N GLN A 122 1.11 0.51 28.82
CA GLN A 122 1.39 1.25 28.97
C GLN A 122 1.65 2.03 28.89
N PRO A 123 1.62 2.00 29.33
CA PRO A 123 1.96 2.84 29.29
C PRO A 123 2.38 3.58 29.08
N VAL A 124 2.32 3.54 29.07
CA VAL A 124 2.86 4.28 28.94
C VAL A 124 3.37 4.90 28.71
N THR A 125 3.30 4.82 28.88
CA THR A 125 3.89 5.42 28.71
C THR A 125 4.39 5.86 28.28
N ALA A 126 4.29 5.77 28.38
CA ALA A 126 4.83 6.17 27.97
C ALA A 126 5.23 6.53 27.40
N GLY A 127 5.11 6.42 27.46
CA GLY A 127 5.54 6.83 26.88
C GLY A 127 5.64 7.13 26.09
N ALA A 128 5.43 7.01 26.19
CA ALA A 128 5.58 7.31 25.53
C ALA A 128 5.54 7.61 24.72
N GLU A 129 5.24 7.46 24.77
CA GLU A 129 5.23 7.76 24.16
C GLU A 129 5.28 8.12 23.31
N GLU A 130 5.01 7.96 23.35
CA GLU A 130 5.04 8.29 22.64
C GLU A 130 5.12 8.76 21.83
N GLU A 131 4.88 8.76 21.76
CA GLU A 131 4.90 9.26 21.10
C GLU A 131 5.18 9.69 20.14
N VAL A 132 5.10 9.70 19.71
CA VAL A 132 5.33 10.17 18.84
C VAL A 132 5.50 10.50 17.94
N PRO A 133 5.47 10.56 17.61
CA PRO A 133 5.43 11.00 16.69
C PRO A 133 5.74 11.21 15.73
N PHE A 134 5.67 11.19 14.99
CA PHE A 134 5.94 11.40 14.17
C PHE A 134 5.89 11.65 13.78
#